data_a4b0a92f7d056ae42f991f8e9b5dfb3b
#
_entry.id   a4b0a92f7d056ae42f991f8e9b5dfb3b
#
_cell.length_a   1.000
_cell.length_b   1.000
_cell.length_c   1.000
_cell.angle_alpha   90.00
_cell.angle_beta   90.00
_cell.angle_gamma   90.00
#
_symmetry.space_group_name_H-M   'P 1'
#
loop_
_entity.id
_entity.type
_entity.pdbx_description
1 polymer ?
#
loop_
_entity_poly.entity_id
_entity_poly.type
_entity_poly.pdbx_seq_one_letter_code
_entity_poly.pdbx_strand_id
1 'polypeptide(L)'
;LDSVECPPTFGSPPDWIQAVVAGGTKALAQATEGSEDDRAKAASDLKSKKVGRGDLVIGIAASGSTPYTEAALEFAKSKGAKTVAIVCAENTPMSKIADVTIHTAVGPEVITGSTRMKAGTAQKMVLNLISTATMIRLGMTYSNWMINVSMTNRKLKERGMHMLQEILGVKQEQAAKLVEASGGNLKLAVIMGAAGCSRKEAEKRLTAAGDNLRKVIGHLGTGRE
;
A
#
# COMPACT_ATOMS: atom_id res chain seq x y z
N LEU A 1 -4.58 0.91 8.95
CA LEU A 1 -3.87 -0.37 8.92
C LEU A 1 -3.06 -0.49 7.62
N ASP A 2 -3.71 -0.40 6.45
CA ASP A 2 -3.05 -0.59 5.14
C ASP A 2 -1.80 0.31 4.95
N SER A 3 -1.89 1.59 5.34
CA SER A 3 -0.77 2.54 5.23
C SER A 3 0.47 2.16 6.05
N VAL A 4 0.30 1.51 7.21
CA VAL A 4 1.42 1.07 8.06
C VAL A 4 2.00 -0.29 7.64
N GLU A 5 1.24 -1.08 6.88
CA GLU A 5 1.67 -2.40 6.39
C GLU A 5 2.40 -2.33 5.04
N CYS A 6 2.23 -1.25 4.27
CA CYS A 6 2.92 -1.09 2.99
C CYS A 6 4.45 -1.02 3.10
N PRO A 7 5.05 -0.24 4.02
CA PRO A 7 6.51 -0.19 4.17
C PRO A 7 7.14 -1.56 4.47
N PRO A 8 6.70 -2.34 5.47
CA PRO A 8 7.30 -3.64 5.75
C PRO A 8 7.03 -4.70 4.68
N THR A 9 5.93 -4.58 3.94
CA THR A 9 5.53 -5.54 2.90
C THR A 9 6.27 -5.29 1.58
N PHE A 10 6.32 -4.04 1.15
CA PHE A 10 6.81 -3.66 -0.17
C PHE A 10 8.14 -2.91 -0.14
N GLY A 11 8.65 -2.54 1.03
CA GLY A 11 9.84 -1.70 1.16
C GLY A 11 9.59 -0.26 0.68
N SER A 12 8.33 0.18 0.69
CA SER A 12 7.98 1.54 0.27
C SER A 12 8.42 2.58 1.32
N PRO A 13 8.79 3.80 0.92
CA PRO A 13 8.97 4.89 1.85
C PRO A 13 7.71 5.11 2.71
N PRO A 14 7.85 5.38 4.02
CA PRO A 14 6.70 5.55 4.92
C PRO A 14 5.81 6.76 4.61
N ASP A 15 6.35 7.74 3.87
CA ASP A 15 5.65 8.94 3.46
C ASP A 15 4.81 8.78 2.18
N TRP A 16 4.96 7.67 1.45
CA TRP A 16 4.18 7.45 0.23
C TRP A 16 2.69 7.23 0.50
N ILE A 17 2.36 6.50 1.56
CA ILE A 17 0.97 6.23 1.95
C ILE A 17 0.79 6.63 3.39
N GLN A 18 0.03 7.70 3.62
CA GLN A 18 -0.22 8.25 4.94
C GLN A 18 -1.72 8.22 5.25
N ALA A 19 -2.06 7.91 6.48
CA ALA A 19 -3.43 7.97 6.96
C ALA A 19 -3.67 9.23 7.80
N VAL A 20 -4.80 9.87 7.57
CA VAL A 20 -5.33 10.96 8.38
C VAL A 20 -6.70 10.53 8.87
N VAL A 21 -6.93 10.61 10.17
CA VAL A 21 -8.17 10.13 10.82
C VAL A 21 -8.79 11.27 11.59
N ALA A 22 -10.10 11.46 11.44
CA ALA A 22 -10.86 12.39 12.25
C ALA A 22 -10.65 12.08 13.76
N GLY A 23 -10.29 13.07 14.57
CA GLY A 23 -9.91 12.86 15.97
C GLY A 23 -8.45 12.41 16.18
N GLY A 24 -7.68 12.22 15.09
CA GLY A 24 -6.26 11.87 15.15
C GLY A 24 -5.99 10.46 15.68
N THR A 25 -4.77 10.21 16.16
CA THR A 25 -4.35 8.89 16.66
C THR A 25 -5.14 8.40 17.87
N LYS A 26 -5.70 9.30 18.68
CA LYS A 26 -6.55 8.93 19.82
C LYS A 26 -7.83 8.22 19.37
N ALA A 27 -8.40 8.61 18.23
CA ALA A 27 -9.60 8.00 17.66
C ALA A 27 -9.42 6.53 17.25
N LEU A 28 -8.19 6.06 17.11
CA LEU A 28 -7.89 4.65 16.81
C LEU A 28 -8.07 3.74 18.04
N ALA A 29 -8.00 4.29 19.25
CA ALA A 29 -8.11 3.54 20.50
C ALA A 29 -9.39 3.88 21.29
N GLN A 30 -9.96 5.06 21.08
CA GLN A 30 -11.11 5.56 21.83
C GLN A 30 -12.01 6.38 20.93
N ALA A 31 -13.32 6.17 20.98
CA ALA A 31 -14.28 7.00 20.26
C ALA A 31 -14.15 8.47 20.65
N THR A 32 -14.04 9.35 19.65
CA THR A 32 -13.97 10.81 19.81
C THR A 32 -15.21 11.42 19.17
N GLU A 33 -16.20 11.77 19.98
CA GLU A 33 -17.43 12.38 19.51
C GLU A 33 -17.18 13.73 18.84
N GLY A 34 -17.93 14.05 17.79
CA GLY A 34 -17.85 15.33 17.06
C GLY A 34 -16.62 15.51 16.16
N SER A 35 -15.64 14.61 16.19
CA SER A 35 -14.43 14.73 15.35
C SER A 35 -14.76 14.62 13.85
N GLU A 36 -15.79 13.87 13.48
CA GLU A 36 -16.24 13.71 12.11
C GLU A 36 -16.91 14.95 11.54
N ASP A 37 -17.35 15.88 12.39
CA ASP A 37 -18.01 17.12 12.01
C ASP A 37 -17.03 18.29 11.83
N ASP A 38 -15.77 18.15 12.26
CA ASP A 38 -14.77 19.22 12.26
C ASP A 38 -14.13 19.42 10.89
N ARG A 39 -14.78 20.23 10.04
CA ARG A 39 -14.30 20.59 8.71
C ARG A 39 -12.97 21.38 8.72
N ALA A 40 -12.80 22.26 9.72
CA ALA A 40 -11.61 23.10 9.83
C ALA A 40 -10.36 22.26 10.18
N LYS A 41 -10.55 21.28 11.05
CA LYS A 41 -9.50 20.32 11.42
C LYS A 41 -9.03 19.50 10.21
N ALA A 42 -9.93 19.05 9.35
CA ALA A 42 -9.59 18.31 8.13
C ALA A 42 -8.61 19.09 7.23
N ALA A 43 -8.90 20.35 6.96
CA ALA A 43 -8.02 21.21 6.17
C ALA A 43 -6.65 21.42 6.83
N SER A 44 -6.63 21.63 8.15
CA SER A 44 -5.40 21.77 8.94
C SER A 44 -4.55 20.50 8.91
N ASP A 45 -5.16 19.33 9.03
CA ASP A 45 -4.47 18.04 9.03
C ASP A 45 -3.81 17.78 7.66
N LEU A 46 -4.53 18.00 6.55
CA LEU A 46 -3.96 17.85 5.21
C LEU A 46 -2.88 18.90 4.90
N LYS A 47 -3.04 20.13 5.41
CA LYS A 47 -2.01 21.16 5.31
C LYS A 47 -0.72 20.72 6.00
N SER A 48 -0.81 20.08 7.18
CA SER A 48 0.35 19.55 7.91
C SER A 48 1.09 18.46 7.12
N LYS A 49 0.37 17.72 6.28
CA LYS A 49 0.92 16.70 5.36
C LYS A 49 1.47 17.29 4.05
N LYS A 50 1.37 18.61 3.87
CA LYS A 50 1.83 19.34 2.67
C LYS A 50 1.16 18.86 1.38
N VAL A 51 -0.09 18.41 1.46
CA VAL A 51 -0.85 17.92 0.30
C VAL A 51 -0.87 18.98 -0.80
N GLY A 52 -0.57 18.54 -2.04
CA GLY A 52 -0.49 19.41 -3.20
C GLY A 52 -0.54 18.68 -4.54
N ARG A 53 -0.11 19.39 -5.58
CA ARG A 53 -0.08 18.84 -6.94
C ARG A 53 0.83 17.61 -7.02
N GLY A 54 0.32 16.52 -7.57
CA GLY A 54 1.01 15.22 -7.66
C GLY A 54 0.55 14.23 -6.61
N ASP A 55 -0.18 14.67 -5.58
CA ASP A 55 -0.74 13.79 -4.58
C ASP A 55 -2.13 13.27 -4.98
N LEU A 56 -2.50 12.14 -4.37
CA LEU A 56 -3.84 11.58 -4.41
C LEU A 56 -4.40 11.53 -2.99
N VAL A 57 -5.56 12.14 -2.78
CA VAL A 57 -6.29 12.05 -1.50
C VAL A 57 -7.50 11.14 -1.67
N ILE A 58 -7.56 10.09 -0.86
CA ILE A 58 -8.67 9.13 -0.84
C ILE A 58 -9.51 9.42 0.39
N GLY A 59 -10.71 9.99 0.19
CA GLY A 59 -11.71 10.16 1.24
C GLY A 59 -12.51 8.88 1.43
N ILE A 60 -12.65 8.45 2.68
CA ILE A 60 -13.29 7.18 3.02
C ILE A 60 -14.38 7.45 4.05
N ALA A 61 -15.64 7.26 3.66
CA ALA A 61 -16.80 7.30 4.56
C ALA A 61 -17.92 6.44 3.99
N ALA A 62 -18.45 5.52 4.77
CA ALA A 62 -19.50 4.63 4.30
C ALA A 62 -20.76 5.39 3.86
N SER A 63 -21.19 6.40 4.62
CA SER A 63 -22.30 7.28 4.27
C SER A 63 -22.01 8.20 3.08
N GLY A 64 -20.73 8.53 2.86
CA GLY A 64 -20.29 9.51 1.87
C GLY A 64 -20.71 10.95 2.19
N SER A 65 -21.05 11.24 3.47
CA SER A 65 -21.51 12.55 3.95
C SER A 65 -20.87 12.98 5.26
N THR A 66 -19.67 12.51 5.54
CA THR A 66 -18.89 12.90 6.73
C THR A 66 -18.24 14.26 6.49
N PRO A 67 -18.61 15.32 7.24
CA PRO A 67 -18.14 16.70 7.01
C PRO A 67 -16.62 16.84 7.00
N TYR A 68 -15.93 16.17 7.91
CA TYR A 68 -14.46 16.11 7.93
C TYR A 68 -13.91 15.60 6.59
N THR A 69 -14.43 14.48 6.07
CA THR A 69 -13.94 13.85 4.84
C THR A 69 -14.26 14.67 3.60
N GLU A 70 -15.46 15.30 3.57
CA GLU A 70 -15.83 16.27 2.51
C GLU A 70 -14.84 17.42 2.46
N ALA A 71 -14.59 18.07 3.61
CA ALA A 71 -13.65 19.19 3.69
C ALA A 71 -12.21 18.78 3.33
N ALA A 72 -11.79 17.55 3.65
CA ALA A 72 -10.51 17.00 3.24
C ALA A 72 -10.41 16.91 1.70
N LEU A 73 -11.44 16.40 1.03
CA LEU A 73 -11.48 16.31 -0.44
C LEU A 73 -11.51 17.69 -1.11
N GLU A 74 -12.29 18.62 -0.58
CA GLU A 74 -12.34 20.02 -1.07
C GLU A 74 -11.00 20.71 -0.93
N PHE A 75 -10.36 20.59 0.23
CA PHE A 75 -9.03 21.15 0.47
C PHE A 75 -8.00 20.55 -0.50
N ALA A 76 -7.95 19.22 -0.64
CA ALA A 76 -7.05 18.54 -1.55
C ALA A 76 -7.21 19.06 -2.99
N LYS A 77 -8.43 19.18 -3.46
CA LYS A 77 -8.76 19.70 -4.79
C LYS A 77 -8.32 21.14 -4.97
N SER A 78 -8.52 21.99 -3.94
CA SER A 78 -8.04 23.40 -3.95
C SER A 78 -6.50 23.52 -4.04
N LYS A 79 -5.76 22.47 -3.64
CA LYS A 79 -4.29 22.38 -3.74
C LYS A 79 -3.80 21.69 -5.01
N GLY A 80 -4.72 21.30 -5.91
CA GLY A 80 -4.39 20.64 -7.17
C GLY A 80 -4.08 19.15 -7.03
N ALA A 81 -4.34 18.54 -5.89
CA ALA A 81 -4.28 17.09 -5.71
C ALA A 81 -5.46 16.40 -6.42
N LYS A 82 -5.27 15.16 -6.83
CA LYS A 82 -6.37 14.31 -7.31
C LYS A 82 -7.15 13.75 -6.13
N THR A 83 -8.43 13.46 -6.36
CA THR A 83 -9.33 13.03 -5.28
C THR A 83 -10.12 11.79 -5.65
N VAL A 84 -10.25 10.87 -4.70
CA VAL A 84 -11.09 9.67 -4.80
C VAL A 84 -12.00 9.61 -3.59
N ALA A 85 -13.26 9.28 -3.79
CA ALA A 85 -14.19 8.95 -2.72
C ALA A 85 -14.48 7.45 -2.70
N ILE A 86 -14.35 6.80 -1.53
CA ILE A 86 -14.80 5.42 -1.32
C ILE A 86 -16.03 5.47 -0.41
N VAL A 87 -17.17 5.12 -0.96
CA VAL A 87 -18.48 5.26 -0.32
C VAL A 87 -19.31 3.98 -0.48
N CYS A 88 -20.29 3.77 0.43
CA CYS A 88 -21.25 2.66 0.33
C CYS A 88 -22.68 3.10 0.00
N ALA A 89 -22.91 4.41 -0.11
CA ALA A 89 -24.18 5.00 -0.52
C ALA A 89 -24.05 5.69 -1.89
N GLU A 90 -25.15 5.79 -2.61
CA GLU A 90 -25.20 6.46 -3.89
C GLU A 90 -25.46 7.96 -3.75
N ASN A 91 -25.09 8.74 -4.77
CA ASN A 91 -25.38 10.17 -4.89
C ASN A 91 -24.96 11.02 -3.68
N THR A 92 -23.84 10.67 -3.06
CA THR A 92 -23.36 11.31 -1.84
C THR A 92 -22.70 12.67 -2.10
N PRO A 93 -22.59 13.56 -1.08
CA PRO A 93 -21.81 14.79 -1.17
C PRO A 93 -20.36 14.54 -1.60
N MET A 94 -19.69 13.54 -1.01
CA MET A 94 -18.31 13.19 -1.37
C MET A 94 -18.18 12.78 -2.83
N SER A 95 -19.17 12.06 -3.39
CA SER A 95 -19.18 11.66 -4.81
C SER A 95 -19.25 12.85 -5.76
N LYS A 96 -19.86 13.95 -5.34
CA LYS A 96 -19.94 15.19 -6.14
C LYS A 96 -18.65 16.01 -6.09
N ILE A 97 -17.86 15.86 -5.04
CA ILE A 97 -16.58 16.57 -4.82
C ILE A 97 -15.44 15.84 -5.53
N ALA A 98 -15.36 14.52 -5.38
CA ALA A 98 -14.21 13.72 -5.85
C ALA A 98 -14.11 13.66 -7.38
N ASP A 99 -12.88 13.51 -7.88
CA ASP A 99 -12.63 13.27 -9.31
C ASP A 99 -13.05 11.85 -9.74
N VAL A 100 -12.93 10.88 -8.81
CA VAL A 100 -13.35 9.49 -9.00
C VAL A 100 -14.11 9.02 -7.77
N THR A 101 -15.20 8.28 -7.99
CA THR A 101 -15.95 7.63 -6.90
C THR A 101 -15.91 6.13 -7.05
N ILE A 102 -15.55 5.43 -5.97
CA ILE A 102 -15.65 3.99 -5.83
C ILE A 102 -16.84 3.70 -4.92
N HIS A 103 -17.92 3.22 -5.51
CA HIS A 103 -19.12 2.84 -4.79
C HIS A 103 -19.11 1.35 -4.48
N THR A 104 -19.14 1.00 -3.19
CA THR A 104 -19.22 -0.38 -2.71
C THR A 104 -20.63 -0.68 -2.19
N ALA A 105 -21.50 -1.22 -3.05
CA ALA A 105 -22.89 -1.50 -2.74
C ALA A 105 -23.00 -2.73 -1.81
N VAL A 106 -22.91 -2.52 -0.51
CA VAL A 106 -22.95 -3.61 0.49
C VAL A 106 -24.37 -3.89 1.04
N GLY A 107 -25.33 -3.03 0.69
CA GLY A 107 -26.69 -3.10 1.26
C GLY A 107 -26.74 -2.77 2.76
N PRO A 108 -27.92 -2.94 3.40
CA PRO A 108 -28.13 -2.58 4.80
C PRO A 108 -27.30 -3.48 5.74
N GLU A 109 -26.76 -2.90 6.80
CA GLU A 109 -26.06 -3.64 7.83
C GLU A 109 -27.04 -4.45 8.70
N VAL A 110 -26.60 -5.57 9.28
CA VAL A 110 -27.41 -6.39 10.20
C VAL A 110 -27.84 -5.59 11.44
N ILE A 111 -26.98 -4.67 11.89
CA ILE A 111 -27.34 -3.62 12.85
C ILE A 111 -27.37 -2.31 12.08
N THR A 112 -28.55 -1.77 11.87
CA THR A 112 -28.78 -0.55 11.08
C THR A 112 -27.87 0.58 11.55
N GLY A 113 -27.12 1.18 10.61
CA GLY A 113 -26.18 2.28 10.89
C GLY A 113 -24.80 1.85 11.40
N SER A 114 -24.56 0.58 11.73
CA SER A 114 -23.27 0.10 12.19
C SER A 114 -22.33 -0.24 11.02
N THR A 115 -21.86 0.79 10.32
CA THR A 115 -21.04 0.70 9.09
C THR A 115 -19.64 0.12 9.28
N ARG A 116 -19.23 -0.17 10.52
CA ARG A 116 -17.98 -0.89 10.83
C ARG A 116 -17.95 -2.33 10.31
N MET A 117 -19.07 -2.90 9.88
CA MET A 117 -19.24 -4.31 9.51
C MET A 117 -19.01 -4.51 8.00
N LYS A 118 -20.06 -4.65 7.18
CA LYS A 118 -19.92 -4.90 5.73
C LYS A 118 -19.25 -3.73 5.02
N ALA A 119 -19.68 -2.51 5.32
CA ALA A 119 -19.11 -1.30 4.73
C ALA A 119 -17.62 -1.18 5.03
N GLY A 120 -17.22 -1.27 6.30
CA GLY A 120 -15.81 -1.23 6.70
C GLY A 120 -14.97 -2.34 6.08
N THR A 121 -15.53 -3.57 5.98
CA THR A 121 -14.87 -4.69 5.32
C THR A 121 -14.66 -4.42 3.82
N ALA A 122 -15.69 -3.95 3.12
CA ALA A 122 -15.60 -3.63 1.70
C ALA A 122 -14.59 -2.50 1.43
N GLN A 123 -14.62 -1.44 2.21
CA GLN A 123 -13.67 -0.33 2.11
C GLN A 123 -12.22 -0.79 2.35
N LYS A 124 -12.00 -1.65 3.36
CA LYS A 124 -10.70 -2.27 3.59
C LYS A 124 -10.22 -3.09 2.39
N MET A 125 -11.09 -3.87 1.76
CA MET A 125 -10.74 -4.64 0.57
C MET A 125 -10.39 -3.73 -0.61
N VAL A 126 -11.12 -2.64 -0.83
CA VAL A 126 -10.81 -1.65 -1.88
C VAL A 126 -9.44 -1.02 -1.65
N LEU A 127 -9.12 -0.63 -0.42
CA LEU A 127 -7.79 -0.09 -0.09
C LEU A 127 -6.68 -1.09 -0.37
N ASN A 128 -6.85 -2.35 0.02
CA ASN A 128 -5.88 -3.40 -0.27
C ASN A 128 -5.71 -3.65 -1.78
N LEU A 129 -6.79 -3.57 -2.57
CA LEU A 129 -6.71 -3.67 -4.03
C LEU A 129 -5.92 -2.51 -4.62
N ILE A 130 -6.18 -1.28 -4.18
CA ILE A 130 -5.48 -0.07 -4.66
C ILE A 130 -3.99 -0.16 -4.32
N SER A 131 -3.65 -0.40 -3.05
CA SER A 131 -2.25 -0.46 -2.61
C SER A 131 -1.49 -1.60 -3.29
N THR A 132 -2.04 -2.81 -3.28
CA THR A 132 -1.41 -3.98 -3.89
C THR A 132 -1.21 -3.79 -5.40
N ALA A 133 -2.24 -3.36 -6.14
CA ALA A 133 -2.13 -3.13 -7.58
C ALA A 133 -1.10 -2.03 -7.90
N THR A 134 -1.05 -0.97 -7.09
CA THR A 134 -0.06 0.10 -7.22
C THR A 134 1.36 -0.43 -7.03
N MET A 135 1.61 -1.18 -5.96
CA MET A 135 2.94 -1.72 -5.67
C MET A 135 3.38 -2.76 -6.71
N ILE A 136 2.46 -3.56 -7.24
CA ILE A 136 2.75 -4.48 -8.36
C ILE A 136 3.17 -3.67 -9.61
N ARG A 137 2.44 -2.62 -9.97
CA ARG A 137 2.75 -1.78 -11.13
C ARG A 137 4.09 -1.04 -10.98
N LEU A 138 4.45 -0.65 -9.77
CA LEU A 138 5.74 -0.05 -9.44
C LEU A 138 6.91 -1.07 -9.43
N GLY A 139 6.64 -2.37 -9.59
CA GLY A 139 7.67 -3.41 -9.58
C GLY A 139 8.22 -3.74 -8.19
N MET A 140 7.43 -3.46 -7.15
CA MET A 140 7.79 -3.76 -5.77
C MET A 140 7.48 -5.20 -5.35
N THR A 141 6.93 -5.99 -6.28
CA THR A 141 6.73 -7.43 -6.13
C THR A 141 7.41 -8.16 -7.27
N TYR A 142 7.67 -9.46 -7.08
CA TYR A 142 8.06 -10.36 -8.14
C TYR A 142 7.12 -11.56 -8.14
N SER A 143 6.31 -11.75 -9.21
CA SER A 143 5.18 -12.67 -9.20
C SER A 143 4.27 -12.36 -7.98
N ASN A 144 3.97 -13.35 -7.15
CA ASN A 144 3.23 -13.23 -5.88
C ASN A 144 4.15 -13.04 -4.66
N TRP A 145 5.45 -12.79 -4.86
CA TRP A 145 6.42 -12.65 -3.77
C TRP A 145 6.63 -11.20 -3.35
N MET A 146 6.63 -10.97 -2.03
CA MET A 146 7.01 -9.68 -1.43
C MET A 146 8.54 -9.57 -1.38
N ILE A 147 9.14 -9.37 -2.56
CA ILE A 147 10.59 -9.44 -2.77
C ILE A 147 11.39 -8.31 -2.09
N ASN A 148 10.71 -7.27 -1.64
CA ASN A 148 11.30 -6.13 -0.92
C ASN A 148 11.24 -6.27 0.60
N VAL A 149 10.84 -7.43 1.13
CA VAL A 149 10.75 -7.64 2.58
C VAL A 149 12.12 -7.45 3.24
N SER A 150 12.16 -6.66 4.32
CA SER A 150 13.35 -6.48 5.12
C SER A 150 13.55 -7.66 6.04
N MET A 151 14.67 -8.38 5.91
CA MET A 151 15.00 -9.57 6.72
C MET A 151 15.53 -9.22 8.12
N THR A 152 14.74 -8.47 8.90
CA THR A 152 15.14 -7.91 10.20
C THR A 152 15.07 -8.89 11.37
N ASN A 153 14.32 -9.99 11.23
CA ASN A 153 14.19 -11.01 12.27
C ASN A 153 14.28 -12.43 11.69
N ARG A 154 14.37 -13.44 12.57
CA ARG A 154 14.52 -14.84 12.17
C ARG A 154 13.44 -15.31 11.20
N LYS A 155 12.18 -15.04 11.50
CA LYS A 155 11.03 -15.42 10.66
C LYS A 155 11.12 -14.82 9.25
N LEU A 156 11.52 -13.55 9.14
CA LEU A 156 11.66 -12.87 7.84
C LEU A 156 12.88 -13.38 7.05
N LYS A 157 13.96 -13.75 7.74
CA LYS A 157 15.11 -14.42 7.10
C LYS A 157 14.73 -15.78 6.53
N GLU A 158 14.06 -16.62 7.32
CA GLU A 158 13.55 -17.92 6.87
C GLU A 158 12.61 -17.77 5.66
N ARG A 159 11.70 -16.79 5.70
CA ARG A 159 10.83 -16.48 4.56
C ARG A 159 11.62 -16.03 3.33
N GLY A 160 12.63 -15.18 3.48
CA GLY A 160 13.48 -14.73 2.38
C GLY A 160 14.26 -15.87 1.74
N MET A 161 14.82 -16.77 2.54
CA MET A 161 15.48 -17.99 2.05
C MET A 161 14.52 -18.90 1.29
N HIS A 162 13.30 -19.09 1.81
CA HIS A 162 12.28 -19.89 1.12
C HIS A 162 11.88 -19.27 -0.23
N MET A 163 11.72 -17.95 -0.30
CA MET A 163 11.47 -17.26 -1.56
C MET A 163 12.58 -17.50 -2.59
N LEU A 164 13.85 -17.45 -2.19
CA LEU A 164 14.98 -17.73 -3.08
C LEU A 164 14.97 -19.17 -3.59
N GLN A 165 14.65 -20.14 -2.72
CA GLN A 165 14.53 -21.54 -3.11
C GLN A 165 13.43 -21.73 -4.16
N GLU A 166 12.27 -21.15 -3.96
CA GLU A 166 11.13 -21.25 -4.89
C GLU A 166 11.38 -20.51 -6.22
N ILE A 167 11.98 -19.30 -6.17
CA ILE A 167 12.23 -18.50 -7.36
C ILE A 167 13.36 -19.09 -8.22
N LEU A 168 14.43 -19.57 -7.59
CA LEU A 168 15.64 -20.00 -8.29
C LEU A 168 15.77 -21.52 -8.43
N GLY A 169 14.93 -22.31 -7.76
CA GLY A 169 15.08 -23.78 -7.71
C GLY A 169 16.33 -24.25 -6.97
N VAL A 170 16.87 -23.47 -6.03
CA VAL A 170 18.13 -23.76 -5.33
C VAL A 170 17.91 -24.40 -3.97
N LYS A 171 18.91 -25.13 -3.47
CA LYS A 171 18.88 -25.70 -2.12
C LYS A 171 19.08 -24.62 -1.04
N GLN A 172 18.66 -24.93 0.19
CA GLN A 172 18.74 -24.00 1.32
C GLN A 172 20.16 -23.43 1.56
N GLU A 173 21.19 -24.26 1.44
CA GLU A 173 22.58 -23.82 1.62
C GLU A 173 22.99 -22.77 0.58
N GLN A 174 22.57 -22.93 -0.66
CA GLN A 174 22.85 -21.99 -1.74
C GLN A 174 22.05 -20.70 -1.55
N ALA A 175 20.77 -20.80 -1.13
CA ALA A 175 19.96 -19.64 -0.79
C ALA A 175 20.60 -18.82 0.35
N ALA A 176 21.12 -19.48 1.40
CA ALA A 176 21.80 -18.82 2.50
C ALA A 176 23.04 -18.06 2.04
N LYS A 177 23.88 -18.67 1.19
CA LYS A 177 25.06 -18.02 0.60
C LYS A 177 24.69 -16.79 -0.24
N LEU A 178 23.61 -16.87 -1.02
CA LEU A 178 23.11 -15.74 -1.83
C LEU A 178 22.61 -14.60 -0.94
N VAL A 179 21.88 -14.90 0.15
CA VAL A 179 21.43 -13.89 1.12
C VAL A 179 22.63 -13.18 1.75
N GLU A 180 23.64 -13.92 2.19
CA GLU A 180 24.84 -13.35 2.78
C GLU A 180 25.60 -12.49 1.76
N ALA A 181 25.89 -13.02 0.57
CA ALA A 181 26.61 -12.32 -0.48
C ALA A 181 25.90 -11.07 -1.00
N SER A 182 24.55 -11.05 -0.97
CA SER A 182 23.74 -9.88 -1.32
C SER A 182 23.65 -8.83 -0.21
N GLY A 183 24.17 -9.11 0.98
CA GLY A 183 24.00 -8.26 2.17
C GLY A 183 22.54 -8.20 2.64
N GLY A 184 21.79 -9.27 2.47
CA GLY A 184 20.39 -9.37 2.88
C GLY A 184 19.38 -8.75 1.92
N ASN A 185 19.79 -8.31 0.73
CA ASN A 185 18.87 -7.78 -0.28
C ASN A 185 18.38 -8.90 -1.20
N LEU A 186 17.11 -9.26 -1.08
CA LEU A 186 16.51 -10.36 -1.84
C LEU A 186 16.51 -10.14 -3.35
N LYS A 187 16.25 -8.92 -3.83
CA LYS A 187 16.33 -8.63 -5.28
C LYS A 187 17.72 -8.91 -5.82
N LEU A 188 18.75 -8.46 -5.11
CA LEU A 188 20.14 -8.71 -5.51
C LEU A 188 20.46 -10.21 -5.44
N ALA A 189 20.04 -10.91 -4.38
CA ALA A 189 20.22 -12.34 -4.26
C ALA A 189 19.61 -13.11 -5.43
N VAL A 190 18.38 -12.75 -5.85
CA VAL A 190 17.73 -13.36 -7.01
C VAL A 190 18.51 -13.08 -8.29
N ILE A 191 18.93 -11.83 -8.53
CA ILE A 191 19.71 -11.49 -9.74
C ILE A 191 21.05 -12.25 -9.76
N MET A 192 21.76 -12.28 -8.63
CA MET A 192 23.02 -13.01 -8.50
C MET A 192 22.85 -14.50 -8.78
N GLY A 193 21.81 -15.11 -8.20
CA GLY A 193 21.50 -16.53 -8.42
C GLY A 193 21.08 -16.85 -9.86
N ALA A 194 20.23 -16.02 -10.44
CA ALA A 194 19.71 -16.23 -11.80
C ALA A 194 20.75 -15.97 -12.89
N ALA A 195 21.60 -14.95 -12.71
CA ALA A 195 22.57 -14.53 -13.73
C ALA A 195 24.01 -14.97 -13.44
N GLY A 196 24.28 -15.61 -12.31
CA GLY A 196 25.64 -16.02 -11.92
C GLY A 196 26.61 -14.85 -11.80
N CYS A 197 26.13 -13.66 -11.40
CA CYS A 197 26.93 -12.44 -11.41
C CYS A 197 27.28 -11.95 -10.00
N SER A 198 28.25 -11.02 -9.91
CA SER A 198 28.63 -10.39 -8.64
C SER A 198 27.52 -9.44 -8.14
N ARG A 199 27.56 -9.13 -6.84
CA ARG A 199 26.64 -8.14 -6.23
C ARG A 199 26.69 -6.78 -6.94
N LYS A 200 27.90 -6.29 -7.25
CA LYS A 200 28.08 -5.01 -7.96
C LYS A 200 27.41 -4.99 -9.33
N GLU A 201 27.51 -6.09 -10.06
CA GLU A 201 26.83 -6.23 -11.37
C GLU A 201 25.32 -6.34 -11.20
N ALA A 202 24.84 -7.06 -10.19
CA ALA A 202 23.41 -7.14 -9.87
C ALA A 202 22.82 -5.78 -9.50
N GLU A 203 23.52 -4.97 -8.69
CA GLU A 203 23.15 -3.60 -8.35
C GLU A 203 23.04 -2.70 -9.60
N LYS A 204 24.04 -2.80 -10.50
CA LYS A 204 24.02 -2.05 -11.76
C LYS A 204 22.82 -2.40 -12.63
N ARG A 205 22.52 -3.69 -12.80
CA ARG A 205 21.37 -4.17 -13.58
C ARG A 205 20.05 -3.73 -12.96
N LEU A 206 19.89 -3.84 -11.64
CA LEU A 206 18.69 -3.46 -10.94
C LEU A 206 18.43 -1.94 -11.04
N THR A 207 19.47 -1.12 -10.86
CA THR A 207 19.39 0.33 -11.02
C THR A 207 18.98 0.73 -12.45
N ALA A 208 19.60 0.13 -13.47
CA ALA A 208 19.27 0.38 -14.86
C ALA A 208 17.81 -0.01 -15.21
N ALA A 209 17.25 -0.99 -14.50
CA ALA A 209 15.86 -1.42 -14.64
C ALA A 209 14.85 -0.61 -13.82
N GLY A 210 15.29 0.44 -13.13
CA GLY A 210 14.44 1.26 -12.24
C GLY A 210 13.91 0.48 -11.05
N ASP A 211 14.77 -0.31 -10.41
CA ASP A 211 14.49 -1.18 -9.25
C ASP A 211 13.42 -2.26 -9.49
N ASN A 212 13.12 -2.56 -10.75
CA ASN A 212 12.14 -3.56 -11.15
C ASN A 212 12.80 -4.89 -11.48
N LEU A 213 12.71 -5.87 -10.56
CA LEU A 213 13.33 -7.17 -10.70
C LEU A 213 12.88 -7.93 -11.97
N ARG A 214 11.58 -7.84 -12.33
CA ARG A 214 11.05 -8.50 -13.52
C ARG A 214 11.69 -8.01 -14.82
N LYS A 215 12.07 -6.75 -14.89
CA LYS A 215 12.78 -6.20 -16.06
C LYS A 215 14.20 -6.73 -16.17
N VAL A 216 14.82 -7.17 -15.07
CA VAL A 216 16.18 -7.72 -15.06
C VAL A 216 16.22 -9.19 -15.46
N ILE A 217 15.35 -10.01 -14.88
CA ILE A 217 15.41 -11.48 -15.00
C ILE A 217 14.23 -12.10 -15.76
N GLY A 218 13.28 -11.29 -16.22
CA GLY A 218 12.07 -11.80 -16.89
C GLY A 218 11.16 -12.59 -15.94
N HIS A 219 10.41 -13.53 -16.50
CA HIS A 219 9.68 -14.54 -15.76
C HIS A 219 10.56 -15.81 -15.66
N LEU A 220 11.16 -16.02 -14.50
CA LEU A 220 11.63 -17.35 -14.14
C LEU A 220 10.36 -18.15 -13.82
N GLY A 221 10.10 -19.19 -14.59
CA GLY A 221 8.93 -20.04 -14.37
C GLY A 221 8.95 -20.58 -12.95
N THR A 222 8.06 -20.07 -12.09
CA THR A 222 7.69 -20.82 -10.90
C THR A 222 6.90 -22.01 -11.43
N GLY A 223 7.45 -23.21 -11.36
CA GLY A 223 6.87 -24.43 -11.90
C GLY A 223 5.56 -24.87 -11.23
N ARG A 224 4.64 -23.93 -11.18
CA ARG A 224 3.23 -24.13 -10.82
C ARG A 224 2.38 -23.55 -11.96
N GLU A 225 2.06 -24.43 -12.92
CA GLU A 225 0.87 -24.30 -13.71
C GLU A 225 -0.38 -24.53 -12.84
#